data_a9438be8bf5e5b2ba1bf21597fba0ffe
#
_entry.id   a9438be8bf5e5b2ba1bf21597fba0ffe
#
_cell.length_a   1.000
_cell.length_b   1.000
_cell.length_c   1.000
_cell.angle_alpha   90.00
_cell.angle_beta   90.00
_cell.angle_gamma   90.00
#
_symmetry.space_group_name_H-M   'P 1'
#
loop_
_entity.id
_entity.type
_entity.pdbx_description
1 polymer ?
#
loop_
_entity_poly.entity_id
_entity_poly.type
_entity_poly.pdbx_seq_one_letter_code
_entity_poly.pdbx_strand_id
1 'polypeptide(L)'
;MSTNKNNLFSNLRFDFPAGLVVSLVALPLCLGVALASTGRPDLLFSGIIAGVVGGIVVGFLSGSSLGVAGPAAGLVVIVLTAIKTLGSFEAFLLAVVIAGAIQLLAGFLNAGIIGYYFPSSVIKGMLAAIGITLILKEIPHAFGYDADFMGDEAFSQKDGQNTFTEVYNAIRYSSTGAIIISVVSLGLLLLFDKPFMKRIELFKFLPGALFVVLTGILLNTFFANYYPEIAMGGEHLVQLPVASSVSEFFSFFKTPDFSAINRVEVYTVAVTLAIVASLESLLSVEATDKLDPYKRTTPTNRELKAQGIGNMVSGLIGGLPITQVIVRSSANIESGGRTKMGTIIHGSLLLLSAIFIPKYLNHIPLASLAAILLLVGYKLSKFSLYSGMYKLGKEQFLPFIVTVVAILSTDLLKGIAIGMVVAIYFILRKNYKHSYHYKKEEYKDGEVITILLSEEVTFLNKGTIGSTLDSLPENSKVIIDGTKSYNIDYDVLELIQEFRKHAAPMKNITVETVGIENVATVGGH
;
A
#
# COMPACT_ATOMS: atom_id res chain seq x y z
N MET A 1 -25.09 2.28 19.33
CA MET A 1 -25.49 3.25 18.28
C MET A 1 -26.05 2.45 17.11
N SER A 2 -27.30 2.70 16.76
CA SER A 2 -28.08 1.93 15.80
C SER A 2 -27.40 1.91 14.43
N THR A 3 -27.25 0.73 13.86
CA THR A 3 -26.91 0.50 12.46
C THR A 3 -28.02 1.04 11.56
N ASN A 4 -28.00 2.35 11.34
CA ASN A 4 -28.75 2.93 10.25
C ASN A 4 -28.24 2.28 8.97
N LYS A 5 -29.08 1.53 8.25
CA LYS A 5 -28.80 1.04 6.89
C LYS A 5 -28.46 2.28 6.05
N ASN A 6 -27.18 2.62 5.97
CA ASN A 6 -26.71 3.76 5.19
C ASN A 6 -27.10 3.50 3.74
N ASN A 7 -28.10 4.20 3.29
CA ASN A 7 -28.50 4.24 1.90
C ASN A 7 -27.22 4.63 1.11
N LEU A 8 -26.74 3.76 0.23
CA LEU A 8 -25.51 3.97 -0.57
C LEU A 8 -25.48 5.38 -1.22
N PHE A 9 -26.66 5.92 -1.49
CA PHE A 9 -26.83 7.22 -2.13
C PHE A 9 -26.87 8.43 -1.16
N SER A 10 -26.85 8.22 0.13
CA SER A 10 -26.98 9.30 1.13
C SER A 10 -25.84 10.33 1.09
N ASN A 11 -24.68 9.95 0.57
CA ASN A 11 -23.47 10.78 0.49
C ASN A 11 -23.07 11.17 -0.94
N LEU A 12 -23.96 11.04 -1.94
CA LEU A 12 -23.65 11.33 -3.35
C LEU A 12 -23.04 12.71 -3.56
N ARG A 13 -23.45 13.72 -2.82
CA ARG A 13 -22.88 15.08 -2.90
C ARG A 13 -21.38 15.15 -2.58
N PHE A 14 -20.84 14.17 -1.85
CA PHE A 14 -19.42 14.06 -1.53
C PHE A 14 -18.74 13.01 -2.41
N ASP A 15 -19.43 11.90 -2.65
CA ASP A 15 -18.86 10.75 -3.38
C ASP A 15 -18.78 11.02 -4.89
N PHE A 16 -19.70 11.81 -5.47
CA PHE A 16 -19.66 12.14 -6.88
C PHE A 16 -18.45 13.01 -7.26
N PRO A 17 -18.18 14.15 -6.57
CA PRO A 17 -16.96 14.92 -6.82
C PRO A 17 -15.69 14.12 -6.58
N ALA A 18 -15.64 13.31 -5.54
CA ALA A 18 -14.48 12.46 -5.26
C ALA A 18 -14.26 11.42 -6.35
N GLY A 19 -15.31 10.71 -6.78
CA GLY A 19 -15.24 9.75 -7.89
C GLY A 19 -14.80 10.40 -9.20
N LEU A 20 -15.23 11.64 -9.48
CA LEU A 20 -14.81 12.40 -10.64
C LEU A 20 -13.29 12.72 -10.60
N VAL A 21 -12.77 13.19 -9.46
CA VAL A 21 -11.32 13.42 -9.30
C VAL A 21 -10.52 12.14 -9.49
N VAL A 22 -10.98 11.06 -8.86
CA VAL A 22 -10.31 9.76 -9.00
C VAL A 22 -10.34 9.28 -10.45
N SER A 23 -11.43 9.47 -11.20
CA SER A 23 -11.49 9.06 -12.61
C SER A 23 -10.50 9.82 -13.49
N LEU A 24 -10.34 11.12 -13.26
CA LEU A 24 -9.38 11.96 -14.00
C LEU A 24 -7.93 11.54 -13.72
N VAL A 25 -7.59 11.31 -12.45
CA VAL A 25 -6.25 10.85 -12.03
C VAL A 25 -5.98 9.41 -12.49
N ALA A 26 -6.97 8.54 -12.39
CA ALA A 26 -6.80 7.12 -12.72
C ALA A 26 -6.61 6.86 -14.22
N LEU A 27 -7.10 7.73 -15.06
CA LEU A 27 -7.07 7.55 -16.51
C LEU A 27 -5.63 7.41 -17.04
N PRO A 28 -4.71 8.38 -16.87
CA PRO A 28 -3.33 8.23 -17.30
C PRO A 28 -2.59 7.13 -16.55
N LEU A 29 -2.88 6.93 -15.25
CA LEU A 29 -2.27 5.87 -14.46
C LEU A 29 -2.66 4.47 -14.98
N CYS A 30 -3.90 4.26 -15.42
CA CYS A 30 -4.32 3.01 -16.04
C CYS A 30 -3.57 2.75 -17.35
N LEU A 31 -3.43 3.77 -18.18
CA LEU A 31 -2.72 3.68 -19.47
C LEU A 31 -1.23 3.45 -19.26
N GLY A 32 -0.62 4.20 -18.35
CA GLY A 32 0.80 4.07 -18.00
C GLY A 32 1.14 2.68 -17.49
N VAL A 33 0.39 2.16 -16.51
CA VAL A 33 0.59 0.80 -15.99
C VAL A 33 0.39 -0.24 -17.11
N ALA A 34 -0.57 -0.06 -18.01
CA ALA A 34 -0.76 -0.98 -19.13
C ALA A 34 0.44 -0.99 -20.10
N LEU A 35 0.93 0.18 -20.46
CA LEU A 35 2.11 0.30 -21.32
C LEU A 35 3.35 -0.32 -20.68
N ALA A 36 3.59 -0.01 -19.41
CA ALA A 36 4.70 -0.57 -18.64
C ALA A 36 4.66 -2.09 -18.52
N SER A 37 3.47 -2.61 -18.20
CA SER A 37 3.26 -4.04 -17.96
C SER A 37 3.31 -4.87 -19.24
N THR A 38 2.85 -4.33 -20.35
CA THR A 38 2.75 -5.08 -21.61
C THR A 38 3.88 -4.75 -22.60
N GLY A 39 4.42 -3.52 -22.54
CA GLY A 39 5.33 -2.98 -23.55
C GLY A 39 4.67 -2.78 -24.93
N ARG A 40 3.32 -2.80 -24.99
CA ARG A 40 2.54 -2.84 -26.22
C ARG A 40 1.45 -1.74 -26.22
N PRO A 41 1.54 -0.76 -27.12
CA PRO A 41 0.54 0.32 -27.24
C PRO A 41 -0.87 -0.19 -27.62
N ASP A 42 -0.98 -1.31 -28.35
CA ASP A 42 -2.25 -1.92 -28.72
C ASP A 42 -3.00 -2.55 -27.54
N LEU A 43 -2.33 -2.72 -26.38
CA LEU A 43 -2.91 -3.26 -25.14
C LEU A 43 -3.18 -2.19 -24.07
N LEU A 44 -3.08 -0.90 -24.39
CA LEU A 44 -3.35 0.19 -23.45
C LEU A 44 -4.73 0.09 -22.80
N PHE A 45 -5.72 -0.38 -23.56
CA PHE A 45 -7.09 -0.50 -23.08
C PHE A 45 -7.23 -1.54 -21.94
N SER A 46 -6.30 -2.48 -21.81
CA SER A 46 -6.31 -3.47 -20.71
C SER A 46 -6.20 -2.82 -19.34
N GLY A 47 -5.50 -1.68 -19.23
CA GLY A 47 -5.43 -0.89 -18.00
C GLY A 47 -6.76 -0.19 -17.69
N ILE A 48 -7.45 0.32 -18.71
CA ILE A 48 -8.78 0.92 -18.54
C ILE A 48 -9.79 -0.14 -18.07
N ILE A 49 -9.78 -1.34 -18.69
CA ILE A 49 -10.62 -2.46 -18.25
C ILE A 49 -10.38 -2.77 -16.78
N ALA A 50 -9.12 -2.90 -16.36
CA ALA A 50 -8.77 -3.16 -14.97
C ALA A 50 -9.24 -2.04 -14.03
N GLY A 51 -9.14 -0.77 -14.44
CA GLY A 51 -9.65 0.37 -13.69
C GLY A 51 -11.18 0.36 -13.54
N VAL A 52 -11.89 0.04 -14.62
CA VAL A 52 -13.36 -0.08 -14.63
C VAL A 52 -13.82 -1.25 -13.74
N VAL A 53 -13.21 -2.43 -13.88
CA VAL A 53 -13.56 -3.61 -13.07
C VAL A 53 -13.22 -3.35 -11.61
N GLY A 54 -12.06 -2.76 -11.31
CA GLY A 54 -11.68 -2.36 -9.96
C GLY A 54 -12.65 -1.36 -9.34
N GLY A 55 -13.06 -0.35 -10.09
CA GLY A 55 -14.01 0.66 -9.63
C GLY A 55 -15.43 0.11 -9.44
N ILE A 56 -15.95 -0.66 -10.38
CA ILE A 56 -17.33 -1.16 -10.36
C ILE A 56 -17.40 -2.49 -9.60
N VAL A 57 -16.77 -3.56 -10.10
CA VAL A 57 -16.96 -4.91 -9.55
C VAL A 57 -16.38 -5.00 -8.14
N VAL A 58 -15.11 -4.63 -7.98
CA VAL A 58 -14.48 -4.65 -6.66
C VAL A 58 -15.14 -3.62 -5.74
N GLY A 59 -15.45 -2.42 -6.24
CA GLY A 59 -16.14 -1.36 -5.48
C GLY A 59 -17.48 -1.83 -4.88
N PHE A 60 -18.27 -2.63 -5.61
CA PHE A 60 -19.51 -3.21 -5.07
C PHE A 60 -19.26 -4.30 -4.04
N LEU A 61 -18.32 -5.20 -4.28
CA LEU A 61 -18.08 -6.40 -3.48
C LEU A 61 -17.23 -6.14 -2.25
N SER A 62 -16.28 -5.21 -2.35
CA SER A 62 -15.35 -4.85 -1.28
C SER A 62 -16.06 -4.41 0.01
N GLY A 63 -15.39 -4.64 1.14
CA GLY A 63 -15.75 -4.10 2.44
C GLY A 63 -15.20 -2.71 2.70
N SER A 64 -14.25 -2.24 1.90
CA SER A 64 -13.63 -0.92 2.05
C SER A 64 -14.62 0.20 1.74
N SER A 65 -14.62 1.23 2.57
CA SER A 65 -15.48 2.39 2.38
C SER A 65 -14.90 3.42 1.41
N LEU A 66 -13.57 3.48 1.29
CA LEU A 66 -12.87 4.52 0.54
C LEU A 66 -11.79 3.96 -0.38
N GLY A 67 -11.54 2.66 -0.31
CA GLY A 67 -10.57 1.97 -1.14
C GLY A 67 -10.94 1.98 -2.61
N VAL A 68 -9.96 2.24 -3.46
CA VAL A 68 -10.09 2.22 -4.92
C VAL A 68 -9.19 1.14 -5.47
N ALA A 69 -9.77 0.20 -6.20
CA ALA A 69 -9.02 -0.87 -6.86
C ALA A 69 -8.79 -0.55 -8.34
N GLY A 70 -7.74 -1.12 -8.91
CA GLY A 70 -7.38 -0.95 -10.31
C GLY A 70 -6.02 -1.58 -10.62
N PRO A 71 -5.48 -1.39 -11.84
CA PRO A 71 -4.15 -1.90 -12.18
C PRO A 71 -3.09 -1.22 -11.31
N ALA A 72 -2.13 -2.00 -10.83
CA ALA A 72 -1.16 -1.58 -9.84
C ALA A 72 0.26 -1.51 -10.40
N ALA A 73 0.97 -0.44 -10.07
CA ALA A 73 2.36 -0.24 -10.45
C ALA A 73 3.29 -1.33 -9.86
N GLY A 74 3.01 -1.81 -8.64
CA GLY A 74 3.78 -2.86 -7.98
C GLY A 74 3.77 -4.20 -8.71
N LEU A 75 2.81 -4.44 -9.60
CA LEU A 75 2.72 -5.66 -10.40
C LEU A 75 3.39 -5.56 -11.79
N VAL A 76 3.81 -4.37 -12.23
CA VAL A 76 4.32 -4.10 -13.59
C VAL A 76 5.40 -5.09 -14.02
N VAL A 77 6.45 -5.24 -13.23
CA VAL A 77 7.57 -6.14 -13.54
C VAL A 77 7.15 -7.60 -13.59
N ILE A 78 6.25 -8.01 -12.68
CA ILE A 78 5.72 -9.38 -12.62
C ILE A 78 4.89 -9.67 -13.86
N VAL A 79 4.00 -8.75 -14.25
CA VAL A 79 3.15 -8.87 -15.44
C VAL A 79 3.99 -8.94 -16.71
N LEU A 80 4.97 -8.03 -16.86
CA LEU A 80 5.86 -8.01 -18.02
C LEU A 80 6.65 -9.34 -18.15
N THR A 81 7.19 -9.83 -17.04
CA THR A 81 7.92 -11.10 -17.00
C THR A 81 6.99 -12.27 -17.32
N ALA A 82 5.79 -12.26 -16.76
CA ALA A 82 4.79 -13.29 -16.99
C ALA A 82 4.36 -13.39 -18.47
N ILE A 83 4.08 -12.25 -19.12
CA ILE A 83 3.73 -12.21 -20.53
C ILE A 83 4.88 -12.77 -21.39
N LYS A 84 6.15 -12.41 -21.08
CA LYS A 84 7.32 -12.95 -21.78
C LYS A 84 7.46 -14.46 -21.58
N THR A 85 7.29 -14.97 -20.35
CA THR A 85 7.38 -16.40 -20.01
C THR A 85 6.28 -17.22 -20.69
N LEU A 86 5.07 -16.67 -20.74
CA LEU A 86 3.91 -17.34 -21.33
C LEU A 86 3.84 -17.17 -22.86
N GLY A 87 4.56 -16.22 -23.43
CA GLY A 87 4.67 -15.98 -24.87
C GLY A 87 3.45 -15.28 -25.52
N SER A 88 2.34 -15.12 -24.79
CA SER A 88 1.17 -14.39 -25.28
C SER A 88 0.43 -13.69 -24.14
N PHE A 89 -0.26 -12.60 -24.49
CA PHE A 89 -1.11 -11.86 -23.55
C PHE A 89 -2.34 -12.68 -23.15
N GLU A 90 -2.90 -13.44 -24.07
CA GLU A 90 -4.09 -14.28 -23.88
C GLU A 90 -3.81 -15.44 -22.90
N ALA A 91 -2.62 -16.07 -22.97
CA ALA A 91 -2.20 -17.06 -21.97
C ALA A 91 -1.95 -16.42 -20.60
N PHE A 92 -1.42 -15.20 -20.55
CA PHE A 92 -1.29 -14.43 -19.31
C PHE A 92 -2.67 -14.10 -18.72
N LEU A 93 -3.68 -13.75 -19.51
CA LEU A 93 -5.05 -13.51 -19.01
C LEU A 93 -5.62 -14.74 -18.31
N LEU A 94 -5.35 -15.95 -18.81
CA LEU A 94 -5.73 -17.18 -18.11
C LEU A 94 -5.08 -17.28 -16.73
N ALA A 95 -3.79 -16.93 -16.62
CA ALA A 95 -3.11 -16.91 -15.32
C ALA A 95 -3.74 -15.87 -14.36
N VAL A 96 -4.20 -14.72 -14.86
CA VAL A 96 -4.93 -13.72 -14.04
C VAL A 96 -6.26 -14.28 -13.53
N VAL A 97 -7.01 -15.01 -14.37
CA VAL A 97 -8.27 -15.65 -13.97
C VAL A 97 -8.00 -16.67 -12.85
N ILE A 98 -6.99 -17.54 -13.03
CA ILE A 98 -6.62 -18.53 -12.01
C ILE A 98 -6.13 -17.86 -10.73
N ALA A 99 -5.32 -16.80 -10.84
CA ALA A 99 -4.88 -15.99 -9.69
C ALA A 99 -6.06 -15.43 -8.91
N GLY A 100 -7.07 -14.91 -9.61
CA GLY A 100 -8.32 -14.45 -8.99
C GLY A 100 -9.07 -15.55 -8.26
N ALA A 101 -9.12 -16.77 -8.82
CA ALA A 101 -9.72 -17.94 -8.15
C ALA A 101 -8.94 -18.32 -6.88
N ILE A 102 -7.59 -18.29 -6.92
CA ILE A 102 -6.76 -18.54 -5.74
C ILE A 102 -7.00 -17.48 -4.66
N GLN A 103 -7.08 -16.20 -5.01
CA GLN A 103 -7.40 -15.13 -4.06
C GLN A 103 -8.78 -15.28 -3.43
N LEU A 104 -9.76 -15.68 -4.23
CA LEU A 104 -11.12 -15.95 -3.75
C LEU A 104 -11.11 -17.09 -2.72
N LEU A 105 -10.42 -18.20 -3.01
CA LEU A 105 -10.23 -19.31 -2.07
C LEU A 105 -9.48 -18.86 -0.81
N ALA A 106 -8.40 -18.08 -0.94
CA ALA A 106 -7.65 -17.52 0.20
C ALA A 106 -8.57 -16.67 1.10
N GLY A 107 -9.49 -15.90 0.52
CA GLY A 107 -10.49 -15.15 1.27
C GLY A 107 -11.52 -16.03 2.00
N PHE A 108 -11.84 -17.23 1.50
CA PHE A 108 -12.67 -18.21 2.21
C PHE A 108 -11.90 -18.94 3.31
N LEU A 109 -10.61 -19.19 3.10
CA LEU A 109 -9.71 -19.81 4.08
C LEU A 109 -9.22 -18.84 5.17
N ASN A 110 -9.77 -17.63 5.22
CA ASN A 110 -9.41 -16.59 6.18
C ASN A 110 -7.95 -16.11 6.11
N ALA A 111 -7.29 -16.22 4.96
CA ALA A 111 -5.91 -15.77 4.77
C ALA A 111 -5.73 -14.25 4.89
N GLY A 112 -6.82 -13.47 4.87
CA GLY A 112 -6.79 -12.02 5.08
C GLY A 112 -6.27 -11.58 6.44
N ILE A 113 -6.17 -12.49 7.41
CA ILE A 113 -5.56 -12.24 8.73
C ILE A 113 -4.13 -11.70 8.61
N ILE A 114 -3.40 -12.07 7.55
CA ILE A 114 -2.04 -11.59 7.28
C ILE A 114 -1.97 -10.06 7.25
N GLY A 115 -3.02 -9.39 6.79
CA GLY A 115 -3.10 -7.93 6.75
C GLY A 115 -2.95 -7.25 8.12
N TYR A 116 -3.32 -7.91 9.20
CA TYR A 116 -3.24 -7.34 10.55
C TYR A 116 -1.85 -7.44 11.19
N TYR A 117 -0.93 -8.21 10.62
CA TYR A 117 0.41 -8.39 11.18
C TYR A 117 1.42 -7.32 10.75
N PHE A 118 1.01 -6.34 9.95
CA PHE A 118 1.91 -5.26 9.54
C PHE A 118 2.03 -4.17 10.62
N PRO A 119 3.25 -3.91 11.15
CA PRO A 119 3.45 -2.87 12.15
C PRO A 119 3.07 -1.47 11.63
N SER A 120 2.46 -0.66 12.48
CA SER A 120 2.04 0.69 12.11
C SER A 120 3.18 1.59 11.64
N SER A 121 4.40 1.39 12.13
CA SER A 121 5.60 2.10 11.69
C SER A 121 5.93 1.79 10.22
N VAL A 122 5.85 0.52 9.82
CA VAL A 122 6.09 0.09 8.42
C VAL A 122 5.04 0.67 7.49
N ILE A 123 3.74 0.60 7.87
CA ILE A 123 2.65 1.15 7.05
C ILE A 123 2.75 2.68 6.90
N LYS A 124 3.08 3.39 7.97
CA LYS A 124 3.32 4.84 7.90
C LYS A 124 4.55 5.16 7.05
N GLY A 125 5.61 4.33 7.14
CA GLY A 125 6.79 4.41 6.27
C GLY A 125 6.42 4.22 4.80
N MET A 126 5.58 3.24 4.50
CA MET A 126 5.05 2.98 3.17
C MET A 126 4.28 4.20 2.62
N LEU A 127 3.35 4.77 3.40
CA LEU A 127 2.60 5.97 2.99
C LEU A 127 3.51 7.15 2.70
N ALA A 128 4.50 7.40 3.55
CA ALA A 128 5.48 8.47 3.36
C ALA A 128 6.34 8.24 2.11
N ALA A 129 6.81 7.02 1.89
CA ALA A 129 7.60 6.64 0.72
C ALA A 129 6.79 6.84 -0.57
N ILE A 130 5.55 6.34 -0.63
CA ILE A 130 4.65 6.55 -1.78
C ILE A 130 4.46 8.05 -2.04
N GLY A 131 4.27 8.86 -0.98
CA GLY A 131 4.17 10.30 -1.12
C GLY A 131 5.41 10.93 -1.76
N ILE A 132 6.63 10.54 -1.33
CA ILE A 132 7.89 11.02 -1.92
C ILE A 132 8.05 10.51 -3.35
N THR A 133 7.77 9.23 -3.61
CA THR A 133 7.84 8.63 -4.96
C THR A 133 6.93 9.40 -5.92
N LEU A 134 5.68 9.68 -5.53
CA LEU A 134 4.78 10.49 -6.34
C LEU A 134 5.36 11.86 -6.65
N ILE A 135 5.91 12.57 -5.64
CA ILE A 135 6.52 13.87 -5.90
C ILE A 135 7.68 13.75 -6.90
N LEU A 136 8.59 12.81 -6.69
CA LEU A 136 9.77 12.65 -7.54
C LEU A 136 9.40 12.24 -8.97
N LYS A 137 8.40 11.38 -9.15
CA LYS A 137 7.97 10.86 -10.45
C LYS A 137 7.05 11.81 -11.21
N GLU A 138 6.34 12.70 -10.52
CA GLU A 138 5.47 13.68 -11.17
C GLU A 138 6.17 15.01 -11.47
N ILE A 139 7.35 15.28 -10.90
CA ILE A 139 8.16 16.45 -11.25
C ILE A 139 8.52 16.46 -12.75
N PRO A 140 9.01 15.37 -13.38
CA PRO A 140 9.27 15.35 -14.82
C PRO A 140 8.04 15.75 -15.66
N HIS A 141 6.89 15.17 -15.40
CA HIS A 141 5.64 15.51 -16.08
C HIS A 141 5.20 16.95 -15.86
N ALA A 142 5.42 17.49 -14.65
CA ALA A 142 5.14 18.89 -14.35
C ALA A 142 6.04 19.86 -15.13
N PHE A 143 7.25 19.44 -15.49
CA PHE A 143 8.19 20.18 -16.33
C PHE A 143 8.03 19.88 -17.83
N GLY A 144 7.17 18.94 -18.21
CA GLY A 144 6.95 18.53 -19.58
C GLY A 144 8.07 17.65 -20.15
N TYR A 145 8.71 16.87 -19.29
CA TYR A 145 9.60 15.78 -19.68
C TYR A 145 8.86 14.47 -19.48
N ASP A 146 8.25 13.98 -20.54
CA ASP A 146 7.34 12.83 -20.56
C ASP A 146 7.99 11.62 -21.26
N ALA A 147 9.30 11.42 -21.04
CA ALA A 147 10.04 10.27 -21.57
C ALA A 147 9.55 8.94 -20.96
N ASP A 148 9.16 8.97 -19.69
CA ASP A 148 8.46 7.88 -19.05
C ASP A 148 6.96 8.13 -18.98
N PHE A 149 6.22 7.06 -18.77
CA PHE A 149 4.77 7.15 -18.65
C PHE A 149 4.37 7.48 -17.20
N MET A 150 3.31 8.25 -17.06
CA MET A 150 2.72 8.57 -15.76
C MET A 150 2.30 7.30 -15.01
N GLY A 151 2.75 7.15 -13.76
CA GLY A 151 2.47 5.98 -12.92
C GLY A 151 3.57 4.91 -12.90
N ASP A 152 4.76 5.20 -13.44
CA ASP A 152 5.95 4.39 -13.18
C ASP A 152 6.50 4.70 -11.77
N GLU A 153 6.31 3.79 -10.84
CA GLU A 153 6.80 3.91 -9.46
C GLU A 153 8.17 3.24 -9.24
N ALA A 154 8.78 2.65 -10.28
CA ALA A 154 10.07 1.98 -10.16
C ALA A 154 11.22 2.98 -9.99
N PHE A 155 12.17 2.65 -9.12
CA PHE A 155 13.38 3.47 -8.94
C PHE A 155 14.29 3.44 -10.17
N SER A 156 14.52 2.25 -10.74
CA SER A 156 15.32 2.04 -11.95
C SER A 156 14.39 1.75 -13.13
N GLN A 157 14.60 2.43 -14.22
CA GLN A 157 13.79 2.37 -15.42
C GLN A 157 14.42 1.49 -16.52
N LYS A 158 13.62 1.19 -17.53
CA LYS A 158 14.02 0.31 -18.64
C LYS A 158 15.09 0.91 -19.54
N ASP A 159 15.16 2.22 -19.61
CA ASP A 159 16.16 3.00 -20.37
C ASP A 159 17.51 3.12 -19.67
N GLY A 160 17.66 2.51 -18.48
CA GLY A 160 18.88 2.56 -17.66
C GLY A 160 18.99 3.81 -16.79
N GLN A 161 17.97 4.68 -16.78
CA GLN A 161 17.91 5.83 -15.89
C GLN A 161 17.33 5.46 -14.52
N ASN A 162 17.34 6.41 -13.60
CA ASN A 162 16.72 6.29 -12.30
C ASN A 162 15.93 7.56 -11.97
N THR A 163 15.09 7.48 -10.96
CA THR A 163 14.21 8.58 -10.54
C THR A 163 14.95 9.93 -10.37
N PHE A 164 16.20 9.94 -9.90
CA PHE A 164 16.95 11.19 -9.72
C PHE A 164 17.49 11.73 -11.04
N THR A 165 17.94 10.86 -11.96
CA THR A 165 18.39 11.29 -13.29
C THR A 165 17.24 11.84 -14.11
N GLU A 166 16.03 11.34 -13.95
CA GLU A 166 14.83 11.91 -14.58
C GLU A 166 14.51 13.32 -14.09
N VAL A 167 14.54 13.55 -12.78
CA VAL A 167 14.34 14.90 -12.24
C VAL A 167 15.42 15.86 -12.79
N TYR A 168 16.67 15.41 -12.92
CA TYR A 168 17.71 16.21 -13.54
C TYR A 168 17.44 16.50 -15.03
N ASN A 169 17.02 15.49 -15.80
CA ASN A 169 16.67 15.63 -17.21
C ASN A 169 15.45 16.52 -17.40
N ALA A 170 14.45 16.44 -16.52
CA ALA A 170 13.28 17.31 -16.52
C ALA A 170 13.64 18.80 -16.45
N ILE A 171 14.64 19.15 -15.64
CA ILE A 171 15.12 20.54 -15.58
C ILE A 171 15.83 20.94 -16.89
N ARG A 172 16.59 20.04 -17.49
CA ARG A 172 17.38 20.29 -18.70
C ARG A 172 16.52 20.37 -19.97
N TYR A 173 15.48 19.55 -20.07
CA TYR A 173 14.61 19.41 -21.25
C TYR A 173 13.20 19.93 -20.97
N SER A 174 13.07 20.90 -20.10
CA SER A 174 11.76 21.43 -19.67
C SER A 174 11.01 22.14 -20.79
N SER A 175 9.68 21.98 -20.81
CA SER A 175 8.76 22.72 -21.66
C SER A 175 8.17 23.91 -20.92
N THR A 176 8.33 25.12 -21.49
CA THR A 176 7.78 26.35 -20.90
C THR A 176 6.26 26.26 -20.73
N GLY A 177 5.55 25.68 -21.71
CA GLY A 177 4.10 25.49 -21.64
C GLY A 177 3.67 24.58 -20.50
N ALA A 178 4.38 23.46 -20.31
CA ALA A 178 4.11 22.52 -19.20
C ALA A 178 4.34 23.19 -17.84
N ILE A 179 5.45 23.92 -17.68
CA ILE A 179 5.74 24.65 -16.44
C ILE A 179 4.64 25.65 -16.10
N ILE A 180 4.21 26.47 -17.07
CA ILE A 180 3.14 27.46 -16.86
C ILE A 180 1.86 26.75 -16.43
N ILE A 181 1.46 25.66 -17.13
CA ILE A 181 0.25 24.90 -16.81
C ILE A 181 0.37 24.28 -15.41
N SER A 182 1.51 23.69 -15.06
CA SER A 182 1.72 23.08 -13.74
C SER A 182 1.68 24.11 -12.61
N VAL A 183 2.34 25.24 -12.78
CA VAL A 183 2.35 26.32 -11.77
C VAL A 183 0.94 26.90 -11.58
N VAL A 184 0.22 27.18 -12.65
CA VAL A 184 -1.18 27.64 -12.57
C VAL A 184 -2.05 26.59 -11.91
N SER A 185 -1.89 25.31 -12.28
CA SER A 185 -2.62 24.17 -11.71
C SER A 185 -2.38 24.03 -10.21
N LEU A 186 -1.12 24.05 -9.77
CA LEU A 186 -0.77 24.01 -8.35
C LEU A 186 -1.33 25.24 -7.60
N GLY A 187 -1.21 26.42 -8.20
CA GLY A 187 -1.78 27.67 -7.62
C GLY A 187 -3.29 27.56 -7.41
N LEU A 188 -4.02 27.03 -8.41
CA LEU A 188 -5.45 26.78 -8.31
C LEU A 188 -5.77 25.75 -7.21
N LEU A 189 -5.07 24.63 -7.16
CA LEU A 189 -5.30 23.61 -6.13
C LEU A 189 -5.09 24.15 -4.73
N LEU A 190 -4.02 24.92 -4.50
CA LEU A 190 -3.74 25.56 -3.22
C LEU A 190 -4.79 26.63 -2.88
N LEU A 191 -5.31 27.35 -3.87
CA LEU A 191 -6.39 28.33 -3.71
C LEU A 191 -7.68 27.63 -3.28
N PHE A 192 -8.08 26.53 -3.97
CA PHE A 192 -9.28 25.75 -3.64
C PHE A 192 -9.21 25.10 -2.25
N ASP A 193 -8.02 24.84 -1.73
CA ASP A 193 -7.84 24.28 -0.39
C ASP A 193 -8.02 25.32 0.75
N LYS A 194 -8.06 26.62 0.41
CA LYS A 194 -8.26 27.71 1.39
C LYS A 194 -9.69 27.73 1.94
N PRO A 195 -9.87 28.09 3.25
CA PRO A 195 -11.16 28.07 3.91
C PRO A 195 -12.23 28.97 3.26
N PHE A 196 -11.85 30.09 2.63
CA PHE A 196 -12.79 31.00 1.99
C PHE A 196 -13.41 30.42 0.72
N MET A 197 -12.62 29.65 -0.07
CA MET A 197 -13.14 28.96 -1.25
C MET A 197 -14.14 27.87 -0.87
N LYS A 198 -13.88 27.13 0.22
CA LYS A 198 -14.78 26.10 0.74
C LYS A 198 -16.12 26.66 1.27
N ARG A 199 -16.26 27.98 1.45
CA ARG A 199 -17.52 28.64 1.83
C ARG A 199 -18.45 28.88 0.65
N ILE A 200 -17.92 28.94 -0.58
CA ILE A 200 -18.72 29.19 -1.80
C ILE A 200 -19.43 27.88 -2.15
N GLU A 201 -20.76 27.91 -2.25
CA GLU A 201 -21.57 26.70 -2.45
C GLU A 201 -21.22 25.94 -3.75
N LEU A 202 -20.96 26.67 -4.83
CA LEU A 202 -20.56 26.09 -6.11
C LEU A 202 -19.31 25.21 -5.97
N PHE A 203 -18.31 25.67 -5.23
CA PHE A 203 -17.04 24.96 -5.03
C PHE A 203 -17.07 23.84 -4.00
N LYS A 204 -18.19 23.68 -3.27
CA LYS A 204 -18.44 22.49 -2.45
C LYS A 204 -18.76 21.25 -3.30
N PHE A 205 -19.32 21.46 -4.51
CA PHE A 205 -19.73 20.38 -5.41
C PHE A 205 -18.76 20.14 -6.56
N LEU A 206 -17.98 21.15 -6.92
CA LEU A 206 -17.01 21.07 -8.02
C LEU A 206 -15.59 20.99 -7.44
N PRO A 207 -14.90 19.84 -7.58
CA PRO A 207 -13.56 19.67 -7.04
C PRO A 207 -12.55 20.56 -7.78
N GLY A 208 -11.56 21.11 -7.03
CA GLY A 208 -10.50 21.95 -7.60
C GLY A 208 -9.74 21.25 -8.75
N ALA A 209 -9.61 19.93 -8.69
CA ALA A 209 -8.97 19.14 -9.75
C ALA A 209 -9.70 19.25 -11.10
N LEU A 210 -11.03 19.35 -11.12
CA LEU A 210 -11.78 19.56 -12.36
C LEU A 210 -11.43 20.93 -12.98
N PHE A 211 -11.38 21.99 -12.16
CA PHE A 211 -10.98 23.32 -12.63
C PHE A 211 -9.55 23.33 -13.18
N VAL A 212 -8.65 22.60 -12.54
CA VAL A 212 -7.25 22.44 -12.98
C VAL A 212 -7.20 21.80 -14.35
N VAL A 213 -7.91 20.70 -14.57
CA VAL A 213 -7.95 20.00 -15.86
C VAL A 213 -8.55 20.91 -16.95
N LEU A 214 -9.68 21.56 -16.67
CA LEU A 214 -10.31 22.49 -17.62
C LEU A 214 -9.41 23.68 -17.95
N THR A 215 -8.78 24.26 -16.93
CA THR A 215 -7.84 25.38 -17.14
C THR A 215 -6.62 24.94 -17.93
N GLY A 216 -6.09 23.73 -17.70
CA GLY A 216 -4.98 23.19 -18.47
C GLY A 216 -5.33 23.00 -19.95
N ILE A 217 -6.50 22.45 -20.25
CA ILE A 217 -7.00 22.32 -21.63
C ILE A 217 -7.13 23.71 -22.28
N LEU A 218 -7.75 24.68 -21.59
CA LEU A 218 -7.93 26.03 -22.10
C LEU A 218 -6.60 26.75 -22.36
N LEU A 219 -5.66 26.65 -21.42
CA LEU A 219 -4.32 27.23 -21.58
C LEU A 219 -3.56 26.61 -22.74
N ASN A 220 -3.57 25.28 -22.85
CA ASN A 220 -2.89 24.61 -23.96
C ASN A 220 -3.54 24.95 -25.32
N THR A 221 -4.86 25.05 -25.38
CA THR A 221 -5.58 25.51 -26.56
C THR A 221 -5.24 26.96 -26.90
N PHE A 222 -5.11 27.83 -25.91
CA PHE A 222 -4.67 29.21 -26.09
C PHE A 222 -3.24 29.24 -26.63
N PHE A 223 -2.32 28.45 -26.07
CA PHE A 223 -0.96 28.35 -26.59
C PHE A 223 -0.93 27.86 -28.04
N ALA A 224 -1.70 26.82 -28.39
CA ALA A 224 -1.76 26.30 -29.76
C ALA A 224 -2.20 27.34 -30.79
N ASN A 225 -3.07 28.28 -30.39
CA ASN A 225 -3.59 29.31 -31.31
C ASN A 225 -2.70 30.56 -31.38
N TYR A 226 -2.03 30.95 -30.29
CA TYR A 226 -1.33 32.24 -30.23
C TYR A 226 0.19 32.11 -29.99
N TYR A 227 0.66 30.99 -29.42
CA TYR A 227 2.05 30.73 -29.09
C TYR A 227 2.42 29.28 -29.38
N PRO A 228 2.40 28.86 -30.68
CA PRO A 228 2.58 27.44 -31.05
C PRO A 228 3.88 26.82 -30.57
N GLU A 229 4.93 27.63 -30.32
CA GLU A 229 6.23 27.19 -29.86
C GLU A 229 6.25 26.68 -28.42
N ILE A 230 5.23 27.01 -27.62
CA ILE A 230 5.07 26.53 -26.24
C ILE A 230 3.86 25.62 -26.06
N ALA A 231 3.10 25.38 -27.12
CA ALA A 231 1.96 24.48 -27.10
C ALA A 231 2.41 23.03 -26.91
N MET A 232 1.70 22.29 -26.05
CA MET A 232 1.96 20.88 -25.83
C MET A 232 1.11 20.01 -26.77
N GLY A 233 1.73 18.96 -27.32
CA GLY A 233 1.07 17.99 -28.20
C GLY A 233 1.66 16.60 -28.01
N GLY A 234 1.11 15.60 -28.70
CA GLY A 234 1.63 14.23 -28.71
C GLY A 234 1.74 13.62 -27.30
N GLU A 235 2.96 13.26 -26.92
CA GLU A 235 3.27 12.56 -25.65
C GLU A 235 2.98 13.37 -24.39
N HIS A 236 2.87 14.70 -24.49
CA HIS A 236 2.56 15.57 -23.35
C HIS A 236 1.06 15.63 -23.00
N LEU A 237 0.24 14.93 -23.75
CA LEU A 237 -1.22 14.84 -23.54
C LEU A 237 -1.62 13.41 -23.22
N VAL A 238 -2.78 13.26 -22.60
CA VAL A 238 -3.40 11.95 -22.38
C VAL A 238 -3.64 11.24 -23.72
N GLN A 239 -3.33 9.96 -23.82
CA GLN A 239 -3.44 9.15 -25.03
C GLN A 239 -4.38 7.97 -24.85
N LEU A 240 -5.69 8.21 -24.88
CA LEU A 240 -6.69 7.16 -24.90
C LEU A 240 -6.85 6.57 -26.29
N PRO A 241 -6.96 5.24 -26.44
CA PRO A 241 -7.42 4.63 -27.68
C PRO A 241 -8.81 5.15 -28.05
N VAL A 242 -8.95 5.61 -29.27
CA VAL A 242 -10.22 6.14 -29.82
C VAL A 242 -10.76 5.15 -30.81
N ALA A 243 -11.89 4.50 -30.48
CA ALA A 243 -12.59 3.65 -31.43
C ALA A 243 -13.40 4.51 -32.43
N SER A 244 -13.28 4.20 -33.70
CA SER A 244 -14.08 4.85 -34.79
C SER A 244 -15.43 4.16 -34.99
N SER A 245 -15.61 2.95 -34.45
CA SER A 245 -16.83 2.15 -34.53
C SER A 245 -17.08 1.31 -33.29
N VAL A 246 -18.31 0.87 -33.08
CA VAL A 246 -18.67 -0.05 -32.01
C VAL A 246 -17.89 -1.38 -32.11
N SER A 247 -17.71 -1.88 -33.34
CA SER A 247 -16.92 -3.10 -33.57
C SER A 247 -15.47 -2.93 -33.16
N GLU A 248 -14.87 -1.78 -33.47
CA GLU A 248 -13.49 -1.46 -33.06
C GLU A 248 -13.36 -1.33 -31.53
N PHE A 249 -14.35 -0.72 -30.89
CA PHE A 249 -14.37 -0.66 -29.43
C PHE A 249 -14.32 -2.06 -28.80
N PHE A 250 -15.13 -3.00 -29.31
CA PHE A 250 -15.10 -4.38 -28.80
C PHE A 250 -13.82 -5.14 -29.15
N SER A 251 -13.07 -4.73 -30.19
CA SER A 251 -11.77 -5.35 -30.52
C SER A 251 -10.68 -5.07 -29.48
N PHE A 252 -10.85 -4.05 -28.64
CA PHE A 252 -9.94 -3.77 -27.53
C PHE A 252 -10.03 -4.80 -26.40
N PHE A 253 -11.14 -5.53 -26.32
CA PHE A 253 -11.31 -6.61 -25.35
C PHE A 253 -10.61 -7.88 -25.84
N LYS A 254 -9.77 -8.45 -24.98
CA LYS A 254 -9.09 -9.72 -25.25
C LYS A 254 -9.65 -10.79 -24.35
N THR A 255 -9.69 -12.02 -24.82
CA THR A 255 -10.15 -13.17 -24.03
C THR A 255 -8.98 -14.09 -23.70
N PRO A 256 -9.02 -14.77 -22.56
CA PRO A 256 -7.97 -15.73 -22.20
C PRO A 256 -7.90 -16.91 -23.17
N ASP A 257 -6.69 -17.39 -23.41
CA ASP A 257 -6.46 -18.63 -24.16
C ASP A 257 -6.57 -19.83 -23.21
N PHE A 258 -7.76 -20.47 -23.22
CA PHE A 258 -8.02 -21.63 -22.39
C PHE A 258 -7.23 -22.89 -22.83
N SER A 259 -6.65 -22.92 -24.03
CA SER A 259 -5.81 -24.05 -24.45
C SER A 259 -4.51 -24.14 -23.66
N ALA A 260 -4.07 -23.01 -23.08
CA ALA A 260 -2.89 -22.93 -22.22
C ALA A 260 -3.09 -23.55 -20.82
N ILE A 261 -4.27 -24.07 -20.48
CA ILE A 261 -4.59 -24.61 -19.14
C ILE A 261 -3.68 -25.76 -18.71
N ASN A 262 -3.12 -26.53 -19.66
CA ASN A 262 -2.22 -27.64 -19.37
C ASN A 262 -0.76 -27.21 -19.14
N ARG A 263 -0.43 -25.93 -19.28
CA ARG A 263 0.93 -25.41 -19.12
C ARG A 263 1.22 -25.11 -17.65
N VAL A 264 2.29 -25.71 -17.11
CA VAL A 264 2.72 -25.53 -15.71
C VAL A 264 3.09 -24.06 -15.42
N GLU A 265 3.66 -23.36 -16.40
CA GLU A 265 4.03 -21.95 -16.29
C GLU A 265 2.84 -21.04 -15.97
N VAL A 266 1.64 -21.37 -16.49
CA VAL A 266 0.41 -20.61 -16.21
C VAL A 266 0.07 -20.65 -14.72
N TYR A 267 0.20 -21.83 -14.09
CA TYR A 267 -0.06 -21.98 -12.65
C TYR A 267 1.00 -21.31 -11.79
N THR A 268 2.29 -21.39 -12.19
CA THR A 268 3.38 -20.71 -11.49
C THR A 268 3.16 -19.19 -11.49
N VAL A 269 2.81 -18.60 -12.64
CA VAL A 269 2.47 -17.20 -12.77
C VAL A 269 1.23 -16.85 -11.96
N ALA A 270 0.19 -17.68 -12.02
CA ALA A 270 -1.05 -17.45 -11.28
C ALA A 270 -0.85 -17.44 -9.76
N VAL A 271 -0.07 -18.38 -9.22
CA VAL A 271 0.27 -18.40 -7.78
C VAL A 271 1.07 -17.16 -7.40
N THR A 272 2.07 -16.79 -8.19
CA THR A 272 2.87 -15.57 -7.95
C THR A 272 2.00 -14.32 -7.94
N LEU A 273 1.14 -14.15 -8.94
CA LEU A 273 0.20 -13.03 -9.01
C LEU A 273 -0.77 -13.03 -7.83
N ALA A 274 -1.33 -14.19 -7.46
CA ALA A 274 -2.26 -14.28 -6.35
C ALA A 274 -1.62 -13.84 -5.01
N ILE A 275 -0.39 -14.28 -4.75
CA ILE A 275 0.33 -13.93 -3.52
C ILE A 275 0.64 -12.43 -3.51
N VAL A 276 1.28 -11.92 -4.56
CA VAL A 276 1.75 -10.53 -4.60
C VAL A 276 0.57 -9.55 -4.63
N ALA A 277 -0.44 -9.80 -5.46
CA ALA A 277 -1.64 -8.96 -5.52
C ALA A 277 -2.45 -8.98 -4.22
N SER A 278 -2.48 -10.12 -3.49
CA SER A 278 -3.12 -10.19 -2.19
C SER A 278 -2.39 -9.37 -1.14
N LEU A 279 -1.05 -9.48 -1.07
CA LEU A 279 -0.24 -8.71 -0.14
C LEU A 279 -0.35 -7.20 -0.42
N GLU A 280 -0.24 -6.80 -1.69
CA GLU A 280 -0.38 -5.39 -2.09
C GLU A 280 -1.76 -4.83 -1.75
N SER A 281 -2.83 -5.60 -2.01
CA SER A 281 -4.20 -5.20 -1.65
C SER A 281 -4.38 -5.07 -0.15
N LEU A 282 -3.92 -6.03 0.66
CA LEU A 282 -4.06 -5.98 2.12
C LEU A 282 -3.27 -4.84 2.75
N LEU A 283 -2.07 -4.55 2.25
CA LEU A 283 -1.26 -3.40 2.67
C LEU A 283 -1.94 -2.07 2.34
N SER A 284 -2.48 -1.96 1.11
CA SER A 284 -3.20 -0.77 0.66
C SER A 284 -4.51 -0.56 1.42
N VAL A 285 -5.21 -1.65 1.79
CA VAL A 285 -6.39 -1.61 2.68
C VAL A 285 -6.03 -1.03 4.03
N GLU A 286 -5.03 -1.60 4.69
CA GLU A 286 -4.60 -1.15 6.01
C GLU A 286 -4.14 0.33 6.00
N ALA A 287 -3.44 0.74 4.94
CA ALA A 287 -3.03 2.12 4.75
C ALA A 287 -4.24 3.04 4.52
N THR A 288 -5.20 2.62 3.70
CA THR A 288 -6.43 3.36 3.42
C THR A 288 -7.27 3.55 4.70
N ASP A 289 -7.43 2.48 5.50
CA ASP A 289 -8.16 2.53 6.77
C ASP A 289 -7.48 3.48 7.77
N LYS A 290 -6.15 3.59 7.77
CA LYS A 290 -5.42 4.58 8.57
C LYS A 290 -5.63 6.01 8.11
N LEU A 291 -5.79 6.23 6.81
CA LEU A 291 -6.10 7.53 6.22
C LEU A 291 -7.58 7.90 6.36
N ASP A 292 -8.49 6.93 6.51
CA ASP A 292 -9.94 7.18 6.64
C ASP A 292 -10.21 8.12 7.82
N PRO A 293 -10.84 9.29 7.59
CA PRO A 293 -11.20 10.23 8.66
C PRO A 293 -12.13 9.61 9.70
N TYR A 294 -12.93 8.61 9.32
CA TYR A 294 -13.87 7.91 10.19
C TYR A 294 -13.28 6.68 10.87
N LYS A 295 -12.00 6.33 10.57
CA LYS A 295 -11.28 5.20 11.15
C LYS A 295 -12.03 3.86 11.03
N ARG A 296 -12.74 3.68 9.93
CA ARG A 296 -13.42 2.40 9.63
C ARG A 296 -12.40 1.36 9.23
N THR A 297 -12.65 0.12 9.64
CA THR A 297 -11.79 -1.02 9.32
C THR A 297 -12.42 -1.86 8.22
N THR A 298 -11.63 -2.22 7.25
CA THR A 298 -12.05 -3.07 6.12
C THR A 298 -11.91 -4.55 6.50
N PRO A 299 -12.97 -5.36 6.38
CA PRO A 299 -12.86 -6.80 6.57
C PRO A 299 -11.94 -7.44 5.52
N THR A 300 -10.73 -7.81 5.89
CA THR A 300 -9.65 -8.24 4.99
C THR A 300 -10.00 -9.48 4.16
N ASN A 301 -10.71 -10.45 4.75
CA ASN A 301 -11.18 -11.63 4.00
C ASN A 301 -12.22 -11.27 2.94
N ARG A 302 -13.10 -10.30 3.22
CA ARG A 302 -14.05 -9.80 2.22
C ARG A 302 -13.34 -9.08 1.09
N GLU A 303 -12.28 -8.35 1.42
CA GLU A 303 -11.44 -7.68 0.42
C GLU A 303 -10.78 -8.70 -0.51
N LEU A 304 -10.14 -9.75 0.02
CA LEU A 304 -9.54 -10.81 -0.81
C LEU A 304 -10.57 -11.47 -1.74
N LYS A 305 -11.79 -11.70 -1.26
CA LYS A 305 -12.87 -12.24 -2.10
C LYS A 305 -13.27 -11.28 -3.21
N ALA A 306 -13.37 -9.99 -2.90
CA ALA A 306 -13.72 -8.96 -3.87
C ALA A 306 -12.63 -8.81 -4.94
N GLN A 307 -11.35 -8.77 -4.52
CA GLN A 307 -10.20 -8.72 -5.43
C GLN A 307 -10.11 -9.99 -6.29
N GLY A 308 -10.36 -11.17 -5.71
CA GLY A 308 -10.39 -12.42 -6.45
C GLY A 308 -11.44 -12.42 -7.57
N ILE A 309 -12.69 -12.02 -7.26
CA ILE A 309 -13.74 -11.89 -8.28
C ILE A 309 -13.35 -10.81 -9.31
N GLY A 310 -12.82 -9.67 -8.86
CA GLY A 310 -12.35 -8.60 -9.75
C GLY A 310 -11.28 -9.09 -10.73
N ASN A 311 -10.28 -9.85 -10.24
CA ASN A 311 -9.23 -10.41 -11.08
C ASN A 311 -9.75 -11.45 -12.06
N MET A 312 -10.70 -12.31 -11.64
CA MET A 312 -11.35 -13.24 -12.57
C MET A 312 -12.08 -12.50 -13.69
N VAL A 313 -12.88 -11.47 -13.36
CA VAL A 313 -13.61 -10.69 -14.34
C VAL A 313 -12.64 -9.92 -15.25
N SER A 314 -11.63 -9.27 -14.68
CA SER A 314 -10.61 -8.53 -15.43
C SER A 314 -9.91 -9.43 -16.45
N GLY A 315 -9.39 -10.59 -16.01
CA GLY A 315 -8.74 -11.56 -16.89
C GLY A 315 -9.64 -12.10 -17.97
N LEU A 316 -10.94 -12.34 -17.68
CA LEU A 316 -11.90 -12.83 -18.69
C LEU A 316 -12.19 -11.84 -19.83
N ILE A 317 -12.09 -10.54 -19.57
CA ILE A 317 -12.41 -9.50 -20.57
C ILE A 317 -11.20 -8.71 -21.07
N GLY A 318 -9.98 -9.18 -20.76
CA GLY A 318 -8.75 -8.61 -21.31
C GLY A 318 -8.11 -7.50 -20.47
N GLY A 319 -8.45 -7.41 -19.19
CA GLY A 319 -7.87 -6.45 -18.26
C GLY A 319 -6.62 -6.97 -17.55
N LEU A 320 -5.82 -6.05 -17.06
CA LEU A 320 -4.68 -6.34 -16.19
C LEU A 320 -5.13 -6.86 -14.82
N PRO A 321 -4.23 -7.48 -14.02
CA PRO A 321 -4.52 -7.82 -12.65
C PRO A 321 -4.78 -6.57 -11.81
N ILE A 322 -5.72 -6.71 -10.88
CA ILE A 322 -6.25 -5.63 -10.05
C ILE A 322 -5.78 -5.82 -8.61
N THR A 323 -5.37 -4.72 -7.98
CA THR A 323 -5.17 -4.63 -6.53
C THR A 323 -5.89 -3.40 -5.99
N GLN A 324 -6.02 -3.28 -4.68
CA GLN A 324 -6.36 -1.99 -4.09
C GLN A 324 -5.14 -1.08 -4.18
N VAL A 325 -5.33 0.16 -4.67
CA VAL A 325 -4.25 1.12 -4.96
C VAL A 325 -4.33 2.31 -4.01
N ILE A 326 -3.27 2.53 -3.23
CA ILE A 326 -3.25 3.58 -2.21
C ILE A 326 -3.30 5.00 -2.81
N VAL A 327 -2.66 5.24 -3.96
CA VAL A 327 -2.64 6.56 -4.64
C VAL A 327 -4.06 7.01 -4.98
N ARG A 328 -4.86 6.13 -5.58
CA ARG A 328 -6.26 6.42 -5.94
C ARG A 328 -7.15 6.50 -4.70
N SER A 329 -6.92 5.63 -3.71
CA SER A 329 -7.65 5.65 -2.44
C SER A 329 -7.41 6.94 -1.67
N SER A 330 -6.16 7.43 -1.62
CA SER A 330 -5.83 8.71 -0.99
C SER A 330 -6.43 9.90 -1.75
N ALA A 331 -6.42 9.87 -3.11
CA ALA A 331 -7.09 10.87 -3.92
C ALA A 331 -8.61 10.93 -3.64
N ASN A 332 -9.27 9.77 -3.47
CA ASN A 332 -10.67 9.67 -3.07
C ASN A 332 -10.92 10.31 -1.69
N ILE A 333 -10.08 9.98 -0.70
CA ILE A 333 -10.17 10.52 0.66
C ILE A 333 -9.95 12.03 0.67
N GLU A 334 -8.90 12.51 0.03
CA GLU A 334 -8.53 13.93 -0.03
C GLU A 334 -9.57 14.78 -0.77
N SER A 335 -10.28 14.17 -1.74
CA SER A 335 -11.39 14.79 -2.46
C SER A 335 -12.71 14.76 -1.68
N GLY A 336 -12.71 14.23 -0.46
CA GLY A 336 -13.86 14.23 0.44
C GLY A 336 -14.84 13.07 0.28
N GLY A 337 -14.42 11.98 -0.40
CA GLY A 337 -15.19 10.74 -0.49
C GLY A 337 -15.58 10.21 0.90
N ARG A 338 -16.77 9.66 1.01
CA ARG A 338 -17.32 9.17 2.29
C ARG A 338 -17.73 7.71 2.27
N THR A 339 -18.11 7.23 1.11
CA THR A 339 -18.56 5.84 0.95
C THR A 339 -17.95 5.21 -0.31
N LYS A 340 -18.15 3.91 -0.45
CA LYS A 340 -17.71 3.17 -1.64
C LYS A 340 -18.38 3.63 -2.95
N MET A 341 -19.42 4.49 -2.86
CA MET A 341 -20.00 5.12 -4.06
C MET A 341 -18.99 5.97 -4.81
N GLY A 342 -18.04 6.63 -4.15
CA GLY A 342 -16.95 7.34 -4.82
C GLY A 342 -16.16 6.43 -5.77
N THR A 343 -15.83 5.22 -5.34
CA THR A 343 -15.14 4.21 -6.15
C THR A 343 -16.01 3.69 -7.30
N ILE A 344 -17.29 3.42 -7.06
CA ILE A 344 -18.22 2.95 -8.10
C ILE A 344 -18.44 4.05 -9.16
N ILE A 345 -18.61 5.29 -8.74
CA ILE A 345 -18.73 6.44 -9.63
C ILE A 345 -17.46 6.62 -10.45
N HIS A 346 -16.28 6.50 -9.84
CA HIS A 346 -15.00 6.52 -10.56
C HIS A 346 -14.97 5.50 -11.68
N GLY A 347 -15.24 4.21 -11.40
CA GLY A 347 -15.23 3.16 -12.42
C GLY A 347 -16.26 3.39 -13.51
N SER A 348 -17.46 3.88 -13.14
CA SER A 348 -18.51 4.21 -14.11
C SER A 348 -18.14 5.39 -15.00
N LEU A 349 -17.55 6.45 -14.43
CA LEU A 349 -17.07 7.60 -15.19
C LEU A 349 -15.91 7.22 -16.11
N LEU A 350 -15.00 6.36 -15.66
CA LEU A 350 -13.90 5.86 -16.47
C LEU A 350 -14.43 5.09 -17.69
N LEU A 351 -15.42 4.22 -17.50
CA LEU A 351 -16.07 3.47 -18.59
C LEU A 351 -16.80 4.43 -19.57
N LEU A 352 -17.64 5.31 -19.04
CA LEU A 352 -18.42 6.24 -19.85
C LEU A 352 -17.51 7.18 -20.64
N SER A 353 -16.45 7.68 -20.01
CA SER A 353 -15.52 8.58 -20.67
C SER A 353 -14.70 7.90 -21.76
N ALA A 354 -14.31 6.64 -21.57
CA ALA A 354 -13.62 5.86 -22.59
C ALA A 354 -14.52 5.55 -23.80
N ILE A 355 -15.83 5.43 -23.60
CA ILE A 355 -16.79 5.18 -24.69
C ILE A 355 -17.15 6.47 -25.43
N PHE A 356 -17.54 7.53 -24.69
CA PHE A 356 -18.24 8.68 -25.29
C PHE A 356 -17.34 9.88 -25.58
N ILE A 357 -16.29 10.09 -24.80
CA ILE A 357 -15.48 11.32 -24.88
C ILE A 357 -13.95 11.10 -24.93
N PRO A 358 -13.42 9.98 -25.51
CA PRO A 358 -11.98 9.76 -25.49
C PRO A 358 -11.22 10.85 -26.23
N LYS A 359 -11.76 11.37 -27.36
CA LYS A 359 -11.15 12.48 -28.11
C LYS A 359 -10.96 13.75 -27.28
N TYR A 360 -11.92 14.09 -26.42
CA TYR A 360 -11.83 15.27 -25.55
C TYR A 360 -10.84 15.07 -24.40
N LEU A 361 -10.77 13.85 -23.86
CA LEU A 361 -9.82 13.52 -22.79
C LEU A 361 -8.37 13.56 -23.31
N ASN A 362 -8.14 13.28 -24.57
CA ASN A 362 -6.83 13.38 -25.22
C ASN A 362 -6.30 14.82 -25.37
N HIS A 363 -7.07 15.83 -24.97
CA HIS A 363 -6.61 17.22 -24.87
C HIS A 363 -6.11 17.58 -23.45
N ILE A 364 -6.22 16.68 -22.48
CA ILE A 364 -5.77 16.92 -21.10
C ILE A 364 -4.25 16.91 -21.06
N PRO A 365 -3.59 18.02 -20.63
CA PRO A 365 -2.16 18.04 -20.44
C PRO A 365 -1.75 17.17 -19.25
N LEU A 366 -0.72 16.32 -19.40
CA LEU A 366 -0.16 15.53 -18.31
C LEU A 366 0.34 16.41 -17.17
N ALA A 367 0.88 17.58 -17.48
CA ALA A 367 1.30 18.60 -16.53
C ALA A 367 0.20 19.04 -15.52
N SER A 368 -1.08 19.08 -15.96
CA SER A 368 -2.21 19.36 -15.07
C SER A 368 -2.48 18.21 -14.10
N LEU A 369 -2.36 16.98 -14.57
CA LEU A 369 -2.57 15.78 -13.74
C LEU A 369 -1.41 15.57 -12.79
N ALA A 370 -0.18 15.84 -13.23
CA ALA A 370 1.01 15.85 -12.39
C ALA A 370 0.86 16.82 -11.21
N ALA A 371 0.32 18.02 -11.44
CA ALA A 371 0.05 18.98 -10.37
C ALA A 371 -0.91 18.42 -9.29
N ILE A 372 -1.93 17.66 -9.69
CA ILE A 372 -2.87 17.01 -8.76
C ILE A 372 -2.11 15.94 -7.93
N LEU A 373 -1.31 15.10 -8.60
CA LEU A 373 -0.56 14.02 -7.94
C LEU A 373 0.56 14.55 -7.04
N LEU A 374 1.22 15.65 -7.41
CA LEU A 374 2.19 16.34 -6.56
C LEU A 374 1.55 16.79 -5.23
N LEU A 375 0.33 17.33 -5.27
CA LEU A 375 -0.39 17.72 -4.06
C LEU A 375 -0.77 16.50 -3.21
N VAL A 376 -1.20 15.40 -3.83
CA VAL A 376 -1.49 14.13 -3.14
C VAL A 376 -0.23 13.60 -2.47
N GLY A 377 0.89 13.55 -3.19
CA GLY A 377 2.19 13.11 -2.66
C GLY A 377 2.64 13.93 -1.46
N TYR A 378 2.51 15.26 -1.54
CA TYR A 378 2.79 16.15 -0.41
C TYR A 378 1.92 15.84 0.81
N LYS A 379 0.62 15.58 0.62
CA LYS A 379 -0.30 15.27 1.72
C LYS A 379 0.00 13.92 2.38
N LEU A 380 0.49 12.93 1.63
CA LEU A 380 0.92 11.63 2.16
C LEU A 380 2.25 11.69 2.93
N SER A 381 3.17 12.58 2.53
CA SER A 381 4.52 12.71 3.10
C SER A 381 4.73 14.00 3.89
N LYS A 382 3.72 14.45 4.65
CA LYS A 382 3.82 15.66 5.47
C LYS A 382 4.93 15.56 6.51
N PHE A 383 5.70 16.63 6.71
CA PHE A 383 6.76 16.71 7.72
C PHE A 383 6.26 16.36 9.14
N SER A 384 5.02 16.67 9.46
CA SER A 384 4.40 16.32 10.75
C SER A 384 4.38 14.81 11.03
N LEU A 385 4.31 13.97 9.99
CA LEU A 385 4.39 12.51 10.11
C LEU A 385 5.77 12.06 10.63
N TYR A 386 6.84 12.61 10.06
CA TYR A 386 8.22 12.31 10.46
C TYR A 386 8.49 12.76 11.89
N SER A 387 8.11 14.00 12.22
CA SER A 387 8.22 14.53 13.58
C SER A 387 7.40 13.72 14.58
N GLY A 388 6.20 13.28 14.21
CA GLY A 388 5.35 12.42 15.04
C GLY A 388 6.00 11.07 15.30
N MET A 389 6.54 10.42 14.27
CA MET A 389 7.23 9.13 14.40
C MET A 389 8.50 9.22 15.25
N TYR A 390 9.26 10.32 15.09
CA TYR A 390 10.46 10.56 15.91
C TYR A 390 10.14 10.67 17.41
N LYS A 391 9.03 11.34 17.77
CA LYS A 391 8.57 11.49 19.17
C LYS A 391 8.14 10.16 19.79
N LEU A 392 7.74 9.16 19.00
CA LEU A 392 7.38 7.81 19.49
C LEU A 392 8.60 6.97 19.88
N GLY A 393 9.81 7.50 19.66
CA GLY A 393 11.06 6.82 20.03
C GLY A 393 11.66 5.96 18.93
N LYS A 394 12.92 5.54 19.17
CA LYS A 394 13.75 4.84 18.19
C LYS A 394 13.12 3.52 17.69
N GLU A 395 12.37 2.84 18.54
CA GLU A 395 11.74 1.55 18.22
C GLU A 395 10.64 1.65 17.15
N GLN A 396 10.02 2.82 17.02
CA GLN A 396 9.02 3.11 15.98
C GLN A 396 9.64 3.90 14.83
N PHE A 397 10.56 4.81 15.11
CA PHE A 397 11.17 5.67 14.10
C PHE A 397 12.11 4.92 13.16
N LEU A 398 12.95 4.01 13.66
CA LEU A 398 13.90 3.27 12.81
C LEU A 398 13.20 2.36 11.79
N PRO A 399 12.23 1.51 12.15
CA PRO A 399 11.49 0.76 11.14
C PRO A 399 10.77 1.67 10.13
N PHE A 400 10.21 2.80 10.56
CA PHE A 400 9.58 3.79 9.71
C PHE A 400 10.55 4.34 8.67
N ILE A 401 11.70 4.90 9.11
CA ILE A 401 12.66 5.54 8.19
C ILE A 401 13.35 4.53 7.27
N VAL A 402 13.66 3.32 7.78
CA VAL A 402 14.23 2.24 6.97
C VAL A 402 13.25 1.82 5.88
N THR A 403 11.96 1.71 6.20
CA THR A 403 10.92 1.42 5.20
C THR A 403 10.89 2.50 4.12
N VAL A 404 10.93 3.79 4.51
CA VAL A 404 10.94 4.92 3.55
C VAL A 404 12.14 4.81 2.61
N VAL A 405 13.34 4.69 3.16
CA VAL A 405 14.58 4.65 2.37
C VAL A 405 14.62 3.40 1.48
N ALA A 406 14.23 2.25 2.01
CA ALA A 406 14.26 1.00 1.27
C ALA A 406 13.28 1.00 0.09
N ILE A 407 12.06 1.52 0.26
CA ILE A 407 11.10 1.67 -0.85
C ILE A 407 11.64 2.60 -1.92
N LEU A 408 12.18 3.77 -1.53
CA LEU A 408 12.73 4.74 -2.48
C LEU A 408 13.95 4.23 -3.24
N SER A 409 14.67 3.23 -2.70
CA SER A 409 15.89 2.67 -3.30
C SER A 409 15.66 1.36 -4.05
N THR A 410 14.49 0.73 -3.89
CA THR A 410 14.18 -0.57 -4.50
C THR A 410 12.79 -0.55 -5.15
N ASP A 411 11.85 -1.20 -4.51
CA ASP A 411 10.43 -1.21 -4.84
C ASP A 411 9.57 -1.32 -3.58
N LEU A 412 8.25 -1.17 -3.75
CA LEU A 412 7.30 -1.16 -2.64
C LEU A 412 7.39 -2.42 -1.78
N LEU A 413 7.39 -3.61 -2.40
CA LEU A 413 7.34 -4.88 -1.67
C LEU A 413 8.67 -5.19 -0.97
N LYS A 414 9.80 -5.02 -1.65
CA LYS A 414 11.13 -5.21 -1.04
C LYS A 414 11.35 -4.24 0.11
N GLY A 415 10.99 -2.97 -0.09
CA GLY A 415 11.13 -1.95 0.94
C GLY A 415 10.30 -2.25 2.18
N ILE A 416 9.06 -2.72 2.02
CA ILE A 416 8.21 -3.16 3.13
C ILE A 416 8.83 -4.38 3.84
N ALA A 417 9.33 -5.37 3.09
CA ALA A 417 9.96 -6.55 3.67
C ALA A 417 11.18 -6.18 4.53
N ILE A 418 12.04 -5.28 4.05
CA ILE A 418 13.19 -4.76 4.80
C ILE A 418 12.71 -4.04 6.08
N GLY A 419 11.72 -3.15 5.96
CA GLY A 419 11.11 -2.46 7.10
C GLY A 419 10.52 -3.40 8.13
N MET A 420 9.86 -4.49 7.68
CA MET A 420 9.33 -5.55 8.53
C MET A 420 10.42 -6.26 9.33
N VAL A 421 11.52 -6.63 8.71
CA VAL A 421 12.66 -7.27 9.41
C VAL A 421 13.14 -6.38 10.56
N VAL A 422 13.31 -5.07 10.29
CA VAL A 422 13.72 -4.12 11.33
C VAL A 422 12.65 -3.98 12.42
N ALA A 423 11.37 -3.92 12.05
CA ALA A 423 10.28 -3.83 13.03
C ALA A 423 10.21 -5.07 13.91
N ILE A 424 10.31 -6.27 13.33
CA ILE A 424 10.32 -7.54 14.05
C ILE A 424 11.51 -7.59 15.02
N TYR A 425 12.70 -7.15 14.59
CA TYR A 425 13.86 -7.06 15.49
C TYR A 425 13.56 -6.23 16.75
N PHE A 426 12.94 -5.05 16.59
CA PHE A 426 12.59 -4.21 17.76
C PHE A 426 11.50 -4.83 18.62
N ILE A 427 10.51 -5.51 18.03
CA ILE A 427 9.46 -6.23 18.77
C ILE A 427 10.09 -7.34 19.60
N LEU A 428 10.93 -8.17 18.98
CA LEU A 428 11.64 -9.26 19.68
C LEU A 428 12.55 -8.73 20.78
N ARG A 429 13.33 -7.67 20.50
CA ARG A 429 14.20 -7.02 21.48
C ARG A 429 13.42 -6.47 22.68
N LYS A 430 12.23 -5.91 22.43
CA LYS A 430 11.37 -5.41 23.51
C LYS A 430 10.86 -6.55 24.38
N ASN A 431 10.38 -7.64 23.79
CA ASN A 431 9.95 -8.83 24.52
C ASN A 431 11.09 -9.46 25.32
N TYR A 432 12.30 -9.51 24.75
CA TYR A 432 13.48 -9.98 25.48
C TYR A 432 13.78 -9.18 26.75
N LYS A 433 13.61 -7.85 26.76
CA LYS A 433 13.95 -6.98 27.89
C LYS A 433 12.93 -6.98 29.03
N HIS A 434 11.68 -7.39 28.82
CA HIS A 434 10.60 -7.30 29.80
C HIS A 434 10.16 -8.68 30.32
N SER A 435 11.12 -9.49 30.68
CA SER A 435 10.89 -10.89 31.10
C SER A 435 10.45 -11.05 32.55
N TYR A 436 10.84 -10.12 33.42
CA TYR A 436 10.61 -10.22 34.85
C TYR A 436 10.83 -8.87 35.53
N HIS A 437 10.35 -8.75 36.77
CA HIS A 437 10.67 -7.67 37.72
C HIS A 437 11.58 -8.20 38.80
N TYR A 438 12.75 -7.56 38.94
CA TYR A 438 13.73 -7.89 39.98
C TYR A 438 13.53 -6.96 41.17
N LYS A 439 13.30 -7.54 42.38
CA LYS A 439 13.15 -6.82 43.62
C LYS A 439 14.12 -7.39 44.64
N LYS A 440 14.95 -6.53 45.23
CA LYS A 440 15.88 -6.88 46.28
C LYS A 440 15.40 -6.26 47.59
N GLU A 441 15.25 -7.06 48.61
CA GLU A 441 14.87 -6.63 49.96
C GLU A 441 15.89 -7.14 50.98
N GLU A 442 16.35 -6.27 51.87
CA GLU A 442 17.22 -6.63 52.97
C GLU A 442 16.39 -6.94 54.20
N TYR A 443 16.55 -8.14 54.76
CA TYR A 443 15.95 -8.58 55.99
C TYR A 443 17.02 -8.83 57.06
N LYS A 444 16.62 -8.93 58.35
CA LYS A 444 17.53 -9.21 59.50
C LYS A 444 18.32 -10.52 59.33
N ASP A 445 17.80 -11.47 58.59
CA ASP A 445 18.40 -12.79 58.36
C ASP A 445 19.13 -12.91 56.99
N GLY A 446 19.40 -11.79 56.30
CA GLY A 446 20.12 -11.77 55.03
C GLY A 446 19.32 -11.17 53.87
N GLU A 447 19.94 -11.09 52.67
CA GLU A 447 19.30 -10.58 51.47
C GLU A 447 18.33 -11.60 50.86
N VAL A 448 17.11 -11.20 50.64
CA VAL A 448 16.12 -11.97 49.88
C VAL A 448 15.88 -11.31 48.53
N ILE A 449 16.10 -12.05 47.47
CA ILE A 449 15.92 -11.60 46.10
C ILE A 449 14.65 -12.22 45.52
N THR A 450 13.69 -11.41 45.11
CA THR A 450 12.48 -11.88 44.46
C THR A 450 12.53 -11.59 42.98
N ILE A 451 12.41 -12.62 42.15
CA ILE A 451 12.29 -12.55 40.70
C ILE A 451 10.83 -12.85 40.36
N LEU A 452 10.05 -11.79 40.09
CA LEU A 452 8.66 -11.91 39.70
C LEU A 452 8.60 -12.06 38.18
N LEU A 453 8.19 -13.21 37.68
CA LEU A 453 8.06 -13.47 36.26
C LEU A 453 6.88 -12.66 35.65
N SER A 454 6.99 -12.30 34.36
CA SER A 454 5.91 -11.62 33.67
C SER A 454 4.71 -12.54 33.40
N GLU A 455 3.57 -11.96 33.07
CA GLU A 455 2.33 -12.71 32.79
C GLU A 455 2.53 -13.76 31.70
N GLU A 456 3.34 -13.46 30.67
CA GLU A 456 3.73 -14.38 29.61
C GLU A 456 5.26 -14.46 29.54
N VAL A 457 5.81 -15.65 29.71
CA VAL A 457 7.25 -15.93 29.64
C VAL A 457 7.50 -16.87 28.47
N THR A 458 8.13 -16.35 27.43
CA THR A 458 8.39 -17.08 26.18
C THR A 458 9.83 -17.58 26.12
N PHE A 459 10.15 -18.46 25.18
CA PHE A 459 11.52 -18.91 24.87
C PHE A 459 12.52 -17.74 24.74
N LEU A 460 12.10 -16.59 24.19
CA LEU A 460 12.97 -15.41 24.06
C LEU A 460 13.49 -14.88 25.39
N ASN A 461 12.84 -15.21 26.48
CA ASN A 461 13.19 -14.77 27.82
C ASN A 461 14.26 -15.65 28.48
N LYS A 462 14.52 -16.87 27.92
CA LYS A 462 15.51 -17.83 28.45
C LYS A 462 16.87 -17.19 28.70
N GLY A 463 17.40 -16.44 27.72
CA GLY A 463 18.72 -15.81 27.86
C GLY A 463 18.79 -14.74 28.94
N THR A 464 17.76 -13.89 29.07
CA THR A 464 17.74 -12.83 30.10
C THR A 464 17.57 -13.42 31.49
N ILE A 465 16.67 -14.40 31.65
CA ILE A 465 16.45 -15.09 32.94
C ILE A 465 17.72 -15.86 33.32
N GLY A 466 18.34 -16.58 32.38
CA GLY A 466 19.59 -17.31 32.62
C GLY A 466 20.72 -16.39 33.10
N SER A 467 20.96 -15.28 32.39
CA SER A 467 21.97 -14.29 32.78
C SER A 467 21.70 -13.69 34.17
N THR A 468 20.43 -13.51 34.54
CA THR A 468 20.05 -13.02 35.86
C THR A 468 20.34 -14.07 36.94
N LEU A 469 19.94 -15.31 36.70
CA LEU A 469 20.20 -16.41 37.60
C LEU A 469 21.72 -16.62 37.82
N ASP A 470 22.51 -16.49 36.76
CA ASP A 470 23.97 -16.60 36.84
C ASP A 470 24.62 -15.44 37.61
N SER A 471 24.02 -14.25 37.60
CA SER A 471 24.53 -13.05 38.29
C SER A 471 24.12 -12.95 39.76
N LEU A 472 23.34 -13.91 40.27
CA LEU A 472 22.90 -13.90 41.66
C LEU A 472 24.08 -14.03 42.62
N PRO A 473 24.08 -13.25 43.73
CA PRO A 473 25.14 -13.30 44.71
C PRO A 473 25.14 -14.63 45.48
N GLU A 474 26.33 -15.09 45.86
CA GLU A 474 26.50 -16.28 46.70
C GLU A 474 25.87 -16.08 48.10
N ASN A 475 25.45 -17.17 48.73
CA ASN A 475 24.84 -17.20 50.07
C ASN A 475 23.53 -16.39 50.17
N SER A 476 22.77 -16.23 49.06
CA SER A 476 21.49 -15.50 49.03
C SER A 476 20.28 -16.44 49.10
N LYS A 477 19.14 -15.89 49.52
CA LYS A 477 17.83 -16.53 49.35
C LYS A 477 17.11 -15.92 48.13
N VAL A 478 16.68 -16.77 47.20
CA VAL A 478 16.03 -16.35 45.95
C VAL A 478 14.63 -16.95 45.86
N ILE A 479 13.64 -16.11 45.63
CA ILE A 479 12.26 -16.52 45.37
C ILE A 479 11.95 -16.24 43.89
N ILE A 480 11.63 -17.28 43.15
CA ILE A 480 11.17 -17.14 41.75
C ILE A 480 9.65 -17.31 41.75
N ASP A 481 8.94 -16.21 41.51
CA ASP A 481 7.50 -16.13 41.60
C ASP A 481 6.85 -16.06 40.21
N GLY A 482 6.17 -17.12 39.80
CA GLY A 482 5.38 -17.27 38.60
C GLY A 482 3.87 -17.19 38.82
N THR A 483 3.41 -16.76 40.02
CA THR A 483 1.96 -16.75 40.34
C THR A 483 1.12 -15.86 39.42
N LYS A 484 1.74 -14.85 38.81
CA LYS A 484 1.09 -13.96 37.82
C LYS A 484 1.25 -14.44 36.38
N SER A 485 2.05 -15.47 36.14
CA SER A 485 2.29 -16.01 34.82
C SER A 485 1.19 -17.01 34.44
N TYR A 486 0.50 -16.77 33.36
CA TYR A 486 -0.48 -17.70 32.80
C TYR A 486 0.17 -18.72 31.85
N ASN A 487 1.37 -18.38 31.35
CA ASN A 487 2.15 -19.27 30.48
C ASN A 487 3.64 -19.05 30.71
N ILE A 488 4.38 -20.13 30.99
CA ILE A 488 5.84 -20.13 31.06
C ILE A 488 6.33 -21.22 30.10
N ASP A 489 7.16 -20.80 29.13
CA ASP A 489 7.71 -21.70 28.13
C ASP A 489 8.55 -22.82 28.77
N TYR A 490 8.49 -24.02 28.18
CA TYR A 490 9.18 -25.21 28.67
C TYR A 490 10.68 -24.98 28.86
N ASP A 491 11.35 -24.34 27.91
CA ASP A 491 12.80 -24.06 27.99
C ASP A 491 13.17 -23.17 29.18
N VAL A 492 12.28 -22.29 29.61
CA VAL A 492 12.50 -21.43 30.81
C VAL A 492 12.22 -22.22 32.07
N LEU A 493 11.21 -23.07 32.11
CA LEU A 493 10.94 -23.96 33.21
C LEU A 493 12.12 -24.93 33.45
N GLU A 494 12.65 -25.51 32.36
CA GLU A 494 13.84 -26.37 32.39
C GLU A 494 15.07 -25.62 32.94
N LEU A 495 15.34 -24.41 32.43
CA LEU A 495 16.43 -23.54 32.92
C LEU A 495 16.34 -23.25 34.41
N ILE A 496 15.15 -22.88 34.90
CA ILE A 496 14.94 -22.61 36.35
C ILE A 496 15.16 -23.88 37.17
N GLN A 497 14.71 -25.02 36.67
CA GLN A 497 14.87 -26.31 37.34
C GLN A 497 16.33 -26.76 37.37
N GLU A 498 17.10 -26.61 36.29
CA GLU A 498 18.52 -26.88 36.22
C GLU A 498 19.30 -25.96 37.17
N PHE A 499 19.00 -24.65 37.15
CA PHE A 499 19.60 -23.72 38.09
C PHE A 499 19.39 -24.17 39.54
N ARG A 500 18.15 -24.51 39.93
CA ARG A 500 17.80 -24.97 41.29
C ARG A 500 18.53 -26.24 41.68
N LYS A 501 18.70 -27.22 40.75
CA LYS A 501 19.33 -28.52 41.04
C LYS A 501 20.85 -28.46 41.04
N HIS A 502 21.46 -27.65 40.22
CA HIS A 502 22.90 -27.70 39.96
C HIS A 502 23.65 -26.41 40.34
N ALA A 503 23.28 -25.27 39.76
CA ALA A 503 24.04 -24.03 39.93
C ALA A 503 23.82 -23.36 41.31
N ALA A 504 22.59 -23.35 41.81
CA ALA A 504 22.26 -22.74 43.11
C ALA A 504 22.97 -23.38 44.28
N PRO A 505 23.04 -24.73 44.42
CA PRO A 505 23.82 -25.38 45.49
C PRO A 505 25.30 -25.06 45.43
N MET A 506 25.91 -24.94 44.25
CA MET A 506 27.34 -24.60 44.11
C MET A 506 27.66 -23.19 44.64
N LYS A 507 26.67 -22.25 44.56
CA LYS A 507 26.79 -20.88 45.07
C LYS A 507 26.20 -20.68 46.46
N ASN A 508 25.80 -21.77 47.13
CA ASN A 508 25.12 -21.76 48.42
C ASN A 508 23.86 -20.86 48.43
N ILE A 509 23.10 -20.87 47.28
CA ILE A 509 21.87 -20.12 47.10
C ILE A 509 20.68 -21.03 47.44
N THR A 510 19.78 -20.54 48.32
CA THR A 510 18.51 -21.22 48.59
C THR A 510 17.44 -20.72 47.62
N VAL A 511 16.92 -21.60 46.77
CA VAL A 511 15.90 -21.23 45.75
C VAL A 511 14.54 -21.76 46.15
N GLU A 512 13.57 -20.86 46.28
CA GLU A 512 12.16 -21.16 46.45
C GLU A 512 11.40 -20.80 45.15
N THR A 513 10.55 -21.69 44.66
CA THR A 513 9.71 -21.44 43.46
C THR A 513 8.24 -21.42 43.86
N VAL A 514 7.51 -20.37 43.47
CA VAL A 514 6.09 -20.16 43.76
C VAL A 514 5.32 -20.06 42.48
N GLY A 515 4.26 -20.85 42.30
CA GLY A 515 3.42 -20.82 41.09
C GLY A 515 4.16 -21.28 39.80
N ILE A 516 5.19 -22.13 39.95
CA ILE A 516 5.98 -22.67 38.83
C ILE A 516 5.85 -24.19 38.83
N GLU A 517 5.43 -24.74 37.72
CA GLU A 517 5.30 -26.19 37.53
C GLU A 517 6.66 -26.87 37.38
N ASN A 518 6.79 -28.05 37.98
CA ASN A 518 7.96 -28.91 37.74
C ASN A 518 7.77 -29.64 36.40
N VAL A 519 8.72 -29.49 35.49
CA VAL A 519 8.74 -30.23 34.22
C VAL A 519 9.65 -31.44 34.28
N ALA A 520 9.26 -32.50 33.59
CA ALA A 520 10.11 -33.65 33.38
C ALA A 520 11.24 -33.27 32.42
N THR A 521 12.48 -33.29 32.84
CA THR A 521 13.64 -33.15 31.97
C THR A 521 13.71 -34.36 31.05
N VAL A 522 13.54 -34.16 29.75
CA VAL A 522 13.64 -35.22 28.75
C VAL A 522 15.14 -35.44 28.49
N GLY A 523 15.69 -36.50 29.13
CA GLY A 523 16.96 -37.11 28.75
C GLY A 523 18.20 -36.21 28.97
N GLY A 524 18.69 -36.14 30.21
CA GLY A 524 20.10 -35.81 30.44
C GLY A 524 20.98 -37.02 30.11
N HIS A 525 21.90 -36.88 29.18
CA HIS A 525 23.10 -37.73 29.07
C HIS A 525 24.16 -37.22 30.05
#